data_5b31f14a98a0bd1925cce1c07c1f554a
#
_entry.id   5b31f14a98a0bd1925cce1c07c1f554a
#
_cell.length_a   1.000
_cell.length_b   1.000
_cell.length_c   1.000
_cell.angle_alpha   90.00
_cell.angle_beta   90.00
_cell.angle_gamma   90.00
#
_symmetry.space_group_name_H-M   'P 1'
#
loop_
_entity.id
_entity.type
_entity.pdbx_description
1 polymer ?
#
loop_
_entity_poly.entity_id
_entity_poly.type
_entity_poly.pdbx_seq_one_letter_code
_entity_poly.pdbx_strand_id
1 'polypeptide(L)'
;MKYLLSLSLSMMVMLYGKGQNTRQYPSRTEIIAPMHKSSFNDSAACPERMQGGSPGIVNGLLAFNGSMDGNRQVDPQIAVGGGYVMHGTNSGLIIYNKKGEFIQGVSQKCFNNGIDPKMFYDIHSNVFVFDLWWYYDKPKVKPVNISVSETNNPLGAWNTYPIPAQNGVDGGGIGYSKKWIGYSFPGGKERTFILKTAEAKAGKPATIYHFEGSLGHPVFGQDDTEALYFFEIARKEFIIRKILEDEKGIPYAVVVSQQPHNLQYIDYPPQSPQKGTPQKVSSGDRNPKNIVLQSGHLWFSQAVNKDGHAAVQWHQINANDGSIIQTGLINNEKSNYIQTTIAVNKKNDVLIGFQEVSANSFISPRVAYRMENDKPGTIREIISLGEGKGATDGVSWGDYSGSIIDGENLNDLWTIQSITNDKGKGETI
;
A
#
# COMPACT_ATOMS: atom_id res chain seq x y z
N MET A 1 -18.19 -9.14 -72.28
CA MET A 1 -18.23 -7.96 -71.39
C MET A 1 -17.91 -8.42 -69.98
N LYS A 2 -16.64 -8.26 -69.55
CA LYS A 2 -16.17 -8.66 -68.23
C LYS A 2 -16.13 -7.42 -67.36
N TYR A 3 -16.87 -7.39 -66.23
CA TYR A 3 -16.76 -6.37 -65.20
C TYR A 3 -15.81 -6.84 -64.13
N LEU A 4 -14.67 -6.14 -64.00
CA LEU A 4 -13.79 -6.26 -62.84
C LEU A 4 -14.37 -5.37 -61.71
N LEU A 5 -14.75 -5.97 -60.59
CA LEU A 5 -14.95 -5.23 -59.35
C LEU A 5 -13.58 -5.12 -58.63
N SER A 6 -13.08 -3.91 -58.47
CA SER A 6 -11.96 -3.60 -57.59
C SER A 6 -12.48 -3.37 -56.19
N LEU A 7 -12.21 -4.25 -55.24
CA LEU A 7 -12.38 -3.98 -53.81
C LEU A 7 -11.16 -3.14 -53.34
N SER A 8 -11.38 -1.88 -53.05
CA SER A 8 -10.43 -1.05 -52.35
C SER A 8 -10.59 -1.34 -50.84
N LEU A 9 -9.61 -2.04 -50.27
CA LEU A 9 -9.46 -2.25 -48.85
C LEU A 9 -8.91 -0.94 -48.24
N SER A 10 -9.76 -0.07 -47.70
CA SER A 10 -9.35 1.08 -46.93
C SER A 10 -8.85 0.63 -45.58
N MET A 11 -7.53 0.54 -45.46
CA MET A 11 -6.84 0.32 -44.20
C MET A 11 -6.95 1.61 -43.38
N MET A 12 -7.94 1.65 -42.48
CA MET A 12 -8.09 2.76 -41.52
C MET A 12 -6.96 2.63 -40.48
N VAL A 13 -5.82 3.27 -40.75
CA VAL A 13 -4.77 3.46 -39.76
C VAL A 13 -5.32 4.46 -38.74
N MET A 14 -5.81 3.96 -37.61
CA MET A 14 -6.02 4.82 -36.45
C MET A 14 -4.65 5.32 -35.99
N LEU A 15 -4.29 6.51 -36.41
CA LEU A 15 -3.26 7.30 -35.78
C LEU A 15 -3.74 7.61 -34.35
N TYR A 16 -3.33 6.81 -33.38
CA TYR A 16 -3.35 7.23 -31.98
C TYR A 16 -2.50 8.47 -31.88
N GLY A 17 -3.15 9.61 -31.75
CA GLY A 17 -2.48 10.87 -31.52
C GLY A 17 -1.58 10.68 -30.29
N LYS A 18 -0.28 10.92 -30.46
CA LYS A 18 0.65 11.13 -29.35
C LYS A 18 0.03 12.27 -28.52
N GLY A 19 -0.58 11.89 -27.37
CA GLY A 19 -1.00 12.89 -26.39
C GLY A 19 0.21 13.75 -26.11
N GLN A 20 0.12 15.03 -26.37
CA GLN A 20 1.13 15.99 -25.95
C GLN A 20 1.34 15.74 -24.47
N ASN A 21 2.58 15.53 -24.04
CA ASN A 21 2.99 15.39 -22.64
C ASN A 21 2.63 16.70 -21.91
N THR A 22 1.35 16.85 -21.58
CA THR A 22 0.86 18.04 -20.90
C THR A 22 1.38 17.98 -19.47
N ARG A 23 2.21 18.94 -19.10
CA ARG A 23 2.71 19.11 -17.74
C ARG A 23 1.58 19.62 -16.86
N GLN A 24 1.28 18.89 -15.80
CA GLN A 24 0.36 19.36 -14.77
C GLN A 24 1.18 19.89 -13.60
N TYR A 25 1.19 21.21 -13.45
CA TYR A 25 1.84 21.87 -12.31
C TYR A 25 0.95 21.81 -11.06
N PRO A 26 1.53 21.99 -9.86
CA PRO A 26 0.75 22.11 -8.63
C PRO A 26 -0.26 23.25 -8.74
N SER A 27 -1.47 22.99 -8.27
CA SER A 27 -2.54 24.01 -8.17
C SER A 27 -2.28 24.98 -7.02
N ARG A 28 -1.60 24.49 -5.98
CA ARG A 28 -1.27 25.25 -4.78
C ARG A 28 0.05 24.76 -4.17
N THR A 29 0.76 25.68 -3.55
CA THR A 29 1.96 25.38 -2.78
C THR A 29 1.82 26.03 -1.42
N GLU A 30 2.19 25.32 -0.36
CA GLU A 30 2.22 25.85 1.00
C GLU A 30 3.45 25.37 1.74
N ILE A 31 3.85 26.09 2.78
CA ILE A 31 4.97 25.73 3.65
C ILE A 31 4.39 25.33 5.00
N ILE A 32 4.66 24.09 5.42
CA ILE A 32 4.18 23.56 6.69
C ILE A 32 5.37 23.24 7.59
N ALA A 33 5.38 23.84 8.77
CA ALA A 33 6.32 23.48 9.82
C ALA A 33 5.88 22.17 10.49
N PRO A 34 6.81 21.32 10.93
CA PRO A 34 6.44 20.16 11.73
C PRO A 34 5.82 20.64 13.05
N MET A 35 4.86 19.88 13.57
CA MET A 35 4.12 20.29 14.78
C MET A 35 5.03 20.34 16.01
N HIS A 36 5.66 19.24 16.32
CA HIS A 36 6.62 19.05 17.42
C HIS A 36 7.37 17.75 17.18
N LYS A 37 8.49 17.60 17.85
CA LYS A 37 9.21 16.34 17.80
C LYS A 37 8.52 15.34 18.71
N SER A 38 8.09 14.23 18.15
CA SER A 38 7.57 13.07 18.87
C SER A 38 8.67 12.02 19.07
N SER A 39 8.53 11.17 20.06
CA SER A 39 9.41 10.04 20.27
C SER A 39 8.66 8.92 20.97
N PHE A 40 8.91 7.67 20.56
CA PHE A 40 8.38 6.50 21.27
C PHE A 40 8.86 6.41 22.72
N ASN A 41 10.01 6.98 23.03
CA ASN A 41 10.59 6.96 24.37
C ASN A 41 10.09 8.11 25.28
N ASP A 42 9.43 9.10 24.73
CA ASP A 42 8.91 10.22 25.52
C ASP A 42 7.63 9.78 26.26
N SER A 43 7.79 9.36 27.52
CA SER A 43 6.67 8.92 28.34
C SER A 43 5.74 10.06 28.77
N ALA A 44 6.17 11.32 28.71
CA ALA A 44 5.32 12.47 29.02
C ALA A 44 4.44 12.84 27.82
N ALA A 45 5.01 12.84 26.62
CA ALA A 45 4.27 13.07 25.37
C ALA A 45 3.48 11.83 24.91
N CYS A 46 3.95 10.62 25.27
CA CYS A 46 3.38 9.32 24.88
C CYS A 46 3.09 8.42 26.10
N PRO A 47 2.11 8.73 26.93
CA PRO A 47 1.82 7.94 28.13
C PRO A 47 1.17 6.60 27.84
N GLU A 48 0.38 6.48 26.75
CA GLU A 48 -0.33 5.25 26.40
C GLU A 48 0.63 4.26 25.72
N ARG A 49 0.67 3.03 26.24
CA ARG A 49 1.55 1.96 25.76
C ARG A 49 0.75 0.83 25.13
N MET A 50 1.28 0.30 24.04
CA MET A 50 0.77 -0.89 23.36
C MET A 50 1.67 -2.09 23.68
N GLN A 51 1.12 -3.29 23.62
CA GLN A 51 1.87 -4.51 23.78
C GLN A 51 1.89 -5.31 22.48
N GLY A 52 3.03 -5.95 22.22
CA GLY A 52 3.21 -6.85 21.10
C GLY A 52 3.28 -8.31 21.54
N GLY A 53 3.24 -9.20 20.57
CA GLY A 53 3.36 -10.63 20.78
C GLY A 53 4.81 -11.11 20.83
N SER A 54 4.98 -12.44 20.90
CA SER A 54 6.27 -13.11 20.95
C SER A 54 6.66 -13.71 19.61
N PRO A 55 7.97 -13.86 19.33
CA PRO A 55 8.45 -14.48 18.12
C PRO A 55 8.20 -15.99 18.08
N GLY A 56 8.13 -16.54 16.87
CA GLY A 56 7.99 -17.96 16.61
C GLY A 56 8.43 -18.34 15.20
N ILE A 57 8.37 -19.62 14.91
CA ILE A 57 8.57 -20.14 13.55
C ILE A 57 7.29 -20.85 13.12
N VAL A 58 6.76 -20.44 11.98
CA VAL A 58 5.56 -21.04 11.38
C VAL A 58 5.91 -21.51 9.98
N ASN A 59 5.81 -22.82 9.75
CA ASN A 59 6.10 -23.43 8.46
C ASN A 59 7.46 -23.00 7.85
N GLY A 60 8.49 -22.90 8.71
CA GLY A 60 9.84 -22.50 8.31
C GLY A 60 10.07 -20.99 8.12
N LEU A 61 9.05 -20.18 8.30
CA LEU A 61 9.13 -18.72 8.26
C LEU A 61 9.27 -18.14 9.67
N LEU A 62 10.07 -17.10 9.84
CA LEU A 62 10.01 -16.30 11.05
C LEU A 62 8.65 -15.59 11.07
N ALA A 63 7.84 -15.92 12.08
CA ALA A 63 6.55 -15.31 12.29
C ALA A 63 6.39 -14.95 13.77
N PHE A 64 5.65 -13.88 14.03
CA PHE A 64 5.33 -13.47 15.40
C PHE A 64 4.00 -12.69 15.40
N ASN A 65 3.29 -12.82 16.53
CA ASN A 65 2.08 -12.06 16.71
C ASN A 65 2.44 -10.57 16.82
N GLY A 66 1.76 -9.75 16.05
CA GLY A 66 1.89 -8.30 16.08
C GLY A 66 1.00 -7.69 17.16
N SER A 67 0.00 -6.90 16.77
CA SER A 67 -0.98 -6.35 17.69
C SER A 67 -1.97 -7.42 18.15
N MET A 68 -2.20 -7.50 19.45
CA MET A 68 -3.17 -8.36 20.09
C MET A 68 -4.35 -7.56 20.68
N ASP A 69 -4.62 -6.38 20.20
CA ASP A 69 -5.60 -5.45 20.76
C ASP A 69 -7.05 -5.92 20.60
N GLY A 70 -7.28 -6.91 19.75
CA GLY A 70 -8.61 -7.44 19.48
C GLY A 70 -9.55 -6.41 18.85
N ASN A 71 -9.07 -5.62 17.91
CA ASN A 71 -9.88 -4.61 17.22
C ASN A 71 -10.80 -5.25 16.16
N ARG A 72 -11.85 -4.52 15.77
CA ARG A 72 -12.77 -4.94 14.72
C ARG A 72 -12.17 -4.72 13.32
N GLN A 73 -11.53 -3.59 13.12
CA GLN A 73 -10.79 -3.21 11.90
C GLN A 73 -9.34 -3.02 12.28
N VAL A 74 -8.49 -3.94 11.87
CA VAL A 74 -7.08 -3.92 12.28
C VAL A 74 -6.27 -3.02 11.38
N ASP A 75 -6.48 -3.12 10.08
CA ASP A 75 -5.80 -2.35 9.02
C ASP A 75 -4.28 -2.29 9.23
N PRO A 76 -3.62 -3.47 9.24
CA PRO A 76 -2.23 -3.54 9.62
C PRO A 76 -1.31 -3.05 8.51
N GLN A 77 -0.26 -2.34 8.90
CA GLN A 77 0.82 -1.91 8.02
C GLN A 77 2.17 -2.23 8.63
N ILE A 78 3.20 -2.31 7.80
CA ILE A 78 4.55 -2.71 8.20
C ILE A 78 5.59 -1.87 7.46
N ALA A 79 6.67 -1.51 8.16
CA ALA A 79 7.88 -0.91 7.63
C ALA A 79 9.09 -1.60 8.26
N VAL A 80 10.09 -1.96 7.46
CA VAL A 80 11.26 -2.73 7.95
C VAL A 80 12.55 -2.08 7.48
N GLY A 81 13.44 -1.80 8.42
CA GLY A 81 14.75 -1.20 8.16
C GLY A 81 15.44 -0.81 9.47
N GLY A 82 16.71 -0.39 9.40
CA GLY A 82 17.47 0.08 10.57
C GLY A 82 17.60 -0.93 11.71
N GLY A 83 17.47 -2.24 11.44
CA GLY A 83 17.42 -3.28 12.48
C GLY A 83 16.04 -3.51 13.10
N TYR A 84 15.00 -2.81 12.66
CA TYR A 84 13.68 -2.78 13.27
C TYR A 84 12.58 -3.22 12.30
N VAL A 85 11.50 -3.75 12.88
CA VAL A 85 10.19 -3.92 12.26
C VAL A 85 9.22 -2.99 12.97
N MET A 86 8.67 -2.03 12.25
CA MET A 86 7.64 -1.14 12.73
C MET A 86 6.29 -1.62 12.19
N HIS A 87 5.32 -1.76 13.06
CA HIS A 87 3.98 -2.21 12.78
C HIS A 87 2.96 -1.18 13.23
N GLY A 88 1.98 -0.88 12.39
CA GLY A 88 0.87 0.02 12.70
C GLY A 88 -0.48 -0.65 12.52
N THR A 89 -1.43 -0.29 13.37
CA THR A 89 -2.85 -0.65 13.28
C THR A 89 -3.71 0.57 13.60
N ASN A 90 -5.03 0.41 13.49
CA ASN A 90 -5.99 1.41 13.99
C ASN A 90 -5.95 1.64 15.51
N SER A 91 -5.19 0.86 16.25
CA SER A 91 -5.02 1.01 17.70
C SER A 91 -3.72 1.67 18.12
N GLY A 92 -2.65 1.48 17.35
CA GLY A 92 -1.33 2.02 17.72
C GLY A 92 -0.20 1.61 16.81
N LEU A 93 1.00 1.97 17.23
CA LEU A 93 2.27 1.72 16.55
C LEU A 93 3.16 0.88 17.47
N ILE A 94 3.74 -0.19 16.95
CA ILE A 94 4.55 -1.15 17.70
C ILE A 94 5.87 -1.37 16.99
N ILE A 95 6.95 -1.49 17.74
CA ILE A 95 8.30 -1.73 17.24
C ILE A 95 8.84 -3.03 17.80
N TYR A 96 9.38 -3.84 16.90
CA TYR A 96 10.11 -5.09 17.17
C TYR A 96 11.52 -4.97 16.60
N ASN A 97 12.42 -5.81 17.08
CA ASN A 97 13.63 -6.11 16.33
C ASN A 97 13.33 -7.14 15.22
N LYS A 98 14.28 -7.36 14.32
CA LYS A 98 14.12 -8.32 13.21
C LYS A 98 14.05 -9.78 13.62
N LYS A 99 14.21 -10.11 14.92
CA LYS A 99 13.96 -11.45 15.46
C LYS A 99 12.52 -11.61 15.95
N GLY A 100 11.70 -10.56 15.88
CA GLY A 100 10.33 -10.56 16.37
C GLY A 100 10.20 -10.28 17.87
N GLU A 101 11.28 -9.86 18.54
CA GLU A 101 11.24 -9.48 19.95
C GLU A 101 10.64 -8.07 20.09
N PHE A 102 9.61 -7.95 20.90
CA PHE A 102 8.94 -6.68 21.19
C PHE A 102 9.89 -5.70 21.87
N ILE A 103 9.90 -4.46 21.39
CA ILE A 103 10.72 -3.39 21.99
C ILE A 103 9.82 -2.34 22.63
N GLN A 104 8.88 -1.76 21.88
CA GLN A 104 8.09 -0.62 22.33
C GLN A 104 6.79 -0.52 21.53
N GLY A 105 5.72 -0.06 22.18
CA GLY A 105 4.47 0.27 21.50
C GLY A 105 3.83 1.51 22.09
N VAL A 106 3.17 2.31 21.25
CA VAL A 106 2.53 3.57 21.63
C VAL A 106 1.21 3.75 20.91
N SER A 107 0.29 4.50 21.52
CA SER A 107 -0.93 4.94 20.86
C SER A 107 -0.63 5.94 19.73
N GLN A 108 -1.47 5.95 18.71
CA GLN A 108 -1.41 6.95 17.63
C GLN A 108 -1.53 8.39 18.12
N LYS A 109 -2.10 8.61 19.31
CA LYS A 109 -2.18 9.95 19.94
C LYS A 109 -0.82 10.62 20.10
N CYS A 110 0.25 9.84 20.20
CA CYS A 110 1.62 10.35 20.26
C CYS A 110 2.04 11.09 18.98
N PHE A 111 1.34 10.87 17.88
CA PHE A 111 1.63 11.44 16.56
C PHE A 111 0.44 12.26 16.02
N ASN A 112 -0.14 13.10 16.88
CA ASN A 112 -1.26 13.97 16.57
C ASN A 112 -2.58 13.23 16.31
N ASN A 113 -2.70 11.97 16.79
CA ASN A 113 -3.89 11.15 16.63
C ASN A 113 -4.26 10.90 15.15
N GLY A 114 -5.11 9.94 14.91
CA GLY A 114 -5.58 9.55 13.60
C GLY A 114 -5.82 8.05 13.53
N ILE A 115 -6.21 7.58 12.37
CA ILE A 115 -6.45 6.16 12.06
C ILE A 115 -5.84 5.81 10.70
N ASP A 116 -5.97 4.57 10.31
CA ASP A 116 -5.61 4.02 9.00
C ASP A 116 -4.14 4.27 8.62
N PRO A 117 -3.19 3.83 9.46
CA PRO A 117 -1.78 4.04 9.15
C PRO A 117 -1.42 3.38 7.83
N LYS A 118 -0.68 4.11 6.99
CA LYS A 118 0.11 3.53 5.90
C LYS A 118 1.56 3.83 6.20
N MET A 119 2.45 2.88 5.93
CA MET A 119 3.85 3.08 6.27
C MET A 119 4.81 2.40 5.32
N PHE A 120 6.04 2.88 5.32
CA PHE A 120 7.16 2.29 4.63
C PHE A 120 8.49 2.70 5.30
N TYR A 121 9.54 1.97 4.98
CA TYR A 121 10.91 2.41 5.18
C TYR A 121 11.44 2.94 3.85
N ASP A 122 11.83 4.21 3.80
CA ASP A 122 12.48 4.80 2.63
C ASP A 122 13.91 4.30 2.55
N ILE A 123 14.17 3.39 1.62
CA ILE A 123 15.48 2.75 1.43
C ILE A 123 16.55 3.72 0.90
N HIS A 124 16.15 4.87 0.35
CA HIS A 124 17.08 5.87 -0.19
C HIS A 124 17.51 6.87 0.88
N SER A 125 16.58 7.28 1.74
CA SER A 125 16.82 8.24 2.80
C SER A 125 17.15 7.59 4.15
N ASN A 126 16.98 6.27 4.28
CA ASN A 126 17.14 5.50 5.51
C ASN A 126 16.31 6.07 6.66
N VAL A 127 15.00 6.18 6.45
CA VAL A 127 14.04 6.67 7.45
C VAL A 127 12.74 5.90 7.39
N PHE A 128 12.07 5.82 8.53
CA PHE A 128 10.69 5.37 8.62
C PHE A 128 9.74 6.51 8.29
N VAL A 129 8.69 6.22 7.56
CA VAL A 129 7.62 7.15 7.21
C VAL A 129 6.29 6.47 7.45
N PHE A 130 5.35 7.20 8.03
CA PHE A 130 3.96 6.77 8.10
C PHE A 130 3.02 7.96 8.04
N ASP A 131 1.77 7.70 7.66
CA ASP A 131 0.69 8.65 7.73
C ASP A 131 -0.37 8.21 8.73
N LEU A 132 -1.08 9.19 9.26
CA LEU A 132 -2.33 9.03 10.00
C LEU A 132 -3.29 10.10 9.52
N TRP A 133 -4.52 9.73 9.21
CA TRP A 133 -5.50 10.73 8.86
C TRP A 133 -6.57 10.86 9.95
N TRP A 134 -7.12 12.08 10.07
CA TRP A 134 -8.03 12.40 11.16
C TRP A 134 -9.46 11.98 10.83
N TYR A 135 -10.03 11.07 11.60
CA TYR A 135 -11.38 10.54 11.40
C TYR A 135 -12.50 11.39 12.04
N TYR A 136 -12.24 12.03 13.17
CA TYR A 136 -13.27 12.65 14.00
C TYR A 136 -13.79 13.98 13.44
N ASP A 137 -15.07 14.30 13.75
CA ASP A 137 -15.85 15.38 13.12
C ASP A 137 -15.35 16.83 13.33
N LYS A 138 -14.28 17.04 14.05
CA LYS A 138 -13.71 18.37 14.29
C LYS A 138 -12.19 18.31 14.24
N PRO A 139 -11.53 19.21 13.53
CA PRO A 139 -11.95 20.43 12.83
C PRO A 139 -12.55 20.17 11.43
N LYS A 140 -13.12 21.20 10.79
CA LYS A 140 -13.68 21.14 9.42
C LYS A 140 -12.65 20.75 8.36
N VAL A 141 -11.38 21.08 8.57
CA VAL A 141 -10.26 20.66 7.75
C VAL A 141 -9.50 19.59 8.51
N LYS A 142 -9.51 18.38 7.99
CA LYS A 142 -8.89 17.22 8.61
C LYS A 142 -7.48 17.04 8.05
N PRO A 143 -6.41 17.12 8.85
CA PRO A 143 -5.07 16.91 8.34
C PRO A 143 -4.82 15.44 8.04
N VAL A 144 -3.98 15.20 7.04
CA VAL A 144 -3.19 14.00 6.92
C VAL A 144 -1.85 14.27 7.61
N ASN A 145 -1.55 13.54 8.66
CA ASN A 145 -0.31 13.69 9.40
C ASN A 145 0.76 12.80 8.76
N ILE A 146 1.73 13.38 8.09
CA ILE A 146 2.90 12.65 7.58
C ILE A 146 4.00 12.73 8.62
N SER A 147 4.41 11.59 9.18
CA SER A 147 5.47 11.48 10.18
C SER A 147 6.70 10.84 9.57
N VAL A 148 7.85 11.47 9.72
CA VAL A 148 9.15 11.03 9.20
C VAL A 148 10.15 10.95 10.34
N SER A 149 10.81 9.81 10.51
CA SER A 149 11.89 9.67 11.50
C SER A 149 13.13 10.47 11.08
N GLU A 150 13.87 11.00 12.03
CA GLU A 150 15.11 11.74 11.73
C GLU A 150 16.25 10.80 11.28
N THR A 151 16.19 9.54 11.71
CA THR A 151 17.20 8.53 11.44
C THR A 151 16.55 7.18 11.09
N ASN A 152 17.35 6.16 10.85
CA ASN A 152 16.92 4.77 10.70
C ASN A 152 16.50 4.10 12.02
N ASN A 153 16.55 4.80 13.13
CA ASN A 153 16.08 4.32 14.43
C ASN A 153 14.67 4.85 14.73
N PRO A 154 13.61 4.03 14.67
CA PRO A 154 12.25 4.47 14.90
C PRO A 154 11.96 4.86 16.36
N LEU A 155 12.82 4.49 17.30
CA LEU A 155 12.72 4.92 18.70
C LEU A 155 13.22 6.35 18.94
N GLY A 156 13.89 6.94 17.95
CA GLY A 156 14.41 8.31 17.98
C GLY A 156 13.33 9.37 17.77
N ALA A 157 13.77 10.54 17.33
CA ALA A 157 12.89 11.67 17.07
C ALA A 157 12.17 11.55 15.73
N TRP A 158 10.94 12.06 15.70
CA TRP A 158 10.06 12.11 14.55
C TRP A 158 9.59 13.54 14.29
N ASN A 159 9.47 13.88 13.03
CA ASN A 159 8.89 15.13 12.54
C ASN A 159 7.52 14.86 11.92
N THR A 160 6.46 15.41 12.50
CA THR A 160 5.07 15.21 12.03
C THR A 160 4.55 16.47 11.36
N TYR A 161 4.13 16.35 10.11
CA TYR A 161 3.59 17.41 9.26
C TYR A 161 2.07 17.27 9.12
N PRO A 162 1.26 18.14 9.74
CA PRO A 162 -0.20 18.11 9.62
C PRO A 162 -0.62 18.80 8.33
N ILE A 163 -0.69 18.05 7.23
CA ILE A 163 -0.99 18.59 5.91
C ILE A 163 -2.51 18.75 5.77
N PRO A 164 -3.03 19.98 5.58
CA PRO A 164 -4.46 20.19 5.41
C PRO A 164 -4.99 19.48 4.17
N ALA A 165 -5.94 18.59 4.37
CA ALA A 165 -6.63 17.90 3.29
C ALA A 165 -8.10 18.30 3.26
N GLN A 166 -8.65 18.41 2.05
CA GLN A 166 -10.09 18.59 1.87
C GLN A 166 -10.82 17.28 2.20
N ASN A 167 -12.14 17.32 2.28
CA ASN A 167 -12.96 16.16 2.63
C ASN A 167 -12.63 14.92 1.77
N GLY A 168 -12.70 13.72 2.37
CA GLY A 168 -12.60 12.46 1.64
C GLY A 168 -11.20 11.85 1.58
N VAL A 169 -10.44 11.94 2.66
CA VAL A 169 -9.10 11.33 2.79
C VAL A 169 -9.12 9.83 3.05
N ASP A 170 -10.24 9.28 3.45
CA ASP A 170 -10.46 7.84 3.62
C ASP A 170 -10.10 7.07 2.34
N GLY A 171 -9.38 5.96 2.48
CA GLY A 171 -8.86 5.19 1.35
C GLY A 171 -7.63 5.81 0.66
N GLY A 172 -6.97 6.78 1.29
CA GLY A 172 -5.73 7.35 0.79
C GLY A 172 -4.57 6.35 0.75
N GLY A 173 -3.55 6.69 -0.02
CA GLY A 173 -2.31 5.92 -0.14
C GLY A 173 -1.09 6.79 -0.12
N ILE A 174 0.02 6.23 0.38
CA ILE A 174 1.33 6.86 0.46
C ILE A 174 2.34 6.10 -0.41
N GLY A 175 3.35 6.81 -0.93
CA GLY A 175 4.45 6.21 -1.68
C GLY A 175 5.68 7.12 -1.65
N TYR A 176 6.78 6.65 -2.20
CA TYR A 176 8.04 7.38 -2.18
C TYR A 176 8.91 7.15 -3.41
N SER A 177 9.85 8.05 -3.61
CA SER A 177 11.01 7.91 -4.49
C SER A 177 12.27 8.37 -3.76
N LYS A 178 13.40 8.38 -4.42
CA LYS A 178 14.66 8.91 -3.86
C LYS A 178 14.54 10.36 -3.32
N LYS A 179 13.56 11.13 -3.79
CA LYS A 179 13.42 12.56 -3.48
C LYS A 179 12.12 12.92 -2.80
N TRP A 180 11.04 12.21 -3.10
CA TRP A 180 9.69 12.62 -2.80
C TRP A 180 8.96 11.61 -1.92
N ILE A 181 8.16 12.11 -1.00
CA ILE A 181 7.03 11.41 -0.41
C ILE A 181 5.78 11.94 -1.12
N GLY A 182 4.91 11.03 -1.55
CA GLY A 182 3.64 11.37 -2.18
C GLY A 182 2.46 10.74 -1.48
N TYR A 183 1.36 11.46 -1.46
CA TYR A 183 0.09 11.00 -0.91
C TYR A 183 -1.05 11.30 -1.88
N SER A 184 -1.97 10.36 -2.03
CA SER A 184 -3.16 10.56 -2.86
C SER A 184 -4.39 9.99 -2.16
N PHE A 185 -5.55 10.64 -2.32
CA PHE A 185 -6.81 10.25 -1.69
C PHE A 185 -8.00 10.45 -2.63
N PRO A 186 -9.14 9.76 -2.40
CA PRO A 186 -10.23 9.70 -3.37
C PRO A 186 -11.08 10.96 -3.46
N GLY A 187 -11.15 11.79 -2.43
CA GLY A 187 -12.08 12.91 -2.33
C GLY A 187 -11.47 14.29 -2.51
N GLY A 188 -12.33 15.32 -2.65
CA GLY A 188 -11.92 16.72 -2.74
C GLY A 188 -11.45 17.15 -4.13
N LYS A 189 -11.03 18.43 -4.25
CA LYS A 189 -10.52 19.01 -5.50
C LYS A 189 -9.03 18.71 -5.67
N GLU A 190 -8.23 18.98 -4.66
CA GLU A 190 -6.79 18.69 -4.59
C GLU A 190 -6.63 17.32 -3.90
N ARG A 191 -6.40 16.26 -4.68
CA ARG A 191 -6.40 14.86 -4.20
C ARG A 191 -5.02 14.26 -4.11
N THR A 192 -3.99 15.00 -4.48
CA THR A 192 -2.61 14.53 -4.40
C THR A 192 -1.75 15.64 -3.86
N PHE A 193 -0.85 15.30 -2.96
CA PHE A 193 0.23 16.19 -2.57
C PHE A 193 1.57 15.46 -2.51
N ILE A 194 2.65 16.21 -2.64
CA ILE A 194 4.01 15.72 -2.51
C ILE A 194 4.86 16.66 -1.66
N LEU A 195 5.87 16.11 -1.02
CA LEU A 195 6.89 16.86 -0.27
C LEU A 195 8.26 16.20 -0.43
N LYS A 196 9.33 16.99 -0.22
CA LYS A 196 10.69 16.46 -0.27
C LYS A 196 11.04 15.71 1.00
N THR A 197 11.46 14.46 0.87
CA THR A 197 11.88 13.63 2.02
C THR A 197 12.99 14.29 2.83
N ALA A 198 13.95 14.96 2.16
CA ALA A 198 15.08 15.62 2.82
C ALA A 198 14.64 16.77 3.74
N GLU A 199 13.63 17.57 3.35
CA GLU A 199 13.09 18.65 4.21
C GLU A 199 12.38 18.05 5.42
N ALA A 200 11.54 17.03 5.19
CA ALA A 200 10.77 16.37 6.24
C ALA A 200 11.67 15.65 7.27
N LYS A 201 12.66 14.89 6.79
CA LYS A 201 13.67 14.24 7.65
C LYS A 201 14.42 15.23 8.52
N ALA A 202 14.80 16.39 7.97
CA ALA A 202 15.56 17.41 8.70
C ALA A 202 14.73 18.21 9.72
N GLY A 203 13.42 17.97 9.82
CA GLY A 203 12.53 18.74 10.71
C GLY A 203 12.43 20.22 10.36
N LYS A 204 12.66 20.57 9.09
CA LYS A 204 12.52 21.93 8.56
C LYS A 204 11.08 22.16 8.08
N PRO A 205 10.63 23.43 8.00
CA PRO A 205 9.40 23.70 7.25
C PRO A 205 9.49 23.09 5.84
N ALA A 206 8.55 22.21 5.54
CA ALA A 206 8.51 21.50 4.26
C ALA A 206 7.59 22.18 3.26
N THR A 207 8.01 22.21 2.00
CA THR A 207 7.18 22.70 0.89
C THR A 207 6.27 21.59 0.43
N ILE A 208 4.96 21.83 0.57
CA ILE A 208 3.91 20.89 0.12
C ILE A 208 3.36 21.38 -1.21
N TYR A 209 3.41 20.52 -2.22
CA TYR A 209 2.87 20.79 -3.55
C TYR A 209 1.59 20.01 -3.75
N HIS A 210 0.46 20.70 -3.93
CA HIS A 210 -0.86 20.11 -4.12
C HIS A 210 -1.22 20.07 -5.61
N PHE A 211 -1.76 18.93 -6.04
CA PHE A 211 -2.24 18.74 -7.41
C PHE A 211 -3.75 18.58 -7.44
N GLU A 212 -4.38 19.23 -8.41
CA GLU A 212 -5.81 19.08 -8.66
C GLU A 212 -6.11 17.71 -9.25
N GLY A 213 -7.14 17.05 -8.76
CA GLY A 213 -7.47 15.68 -9.11
C GLY A 213 -6.54 14.64 -8.48
N SER A 214 -6.83 13.37 -8.77
CA SER A 214 -5.98 12.24 -8.37
C SER A 214 -4.94 11.96 -9.45
N LEU A 215 -3.69 11.86 -9.09
CA LEU A 215 -2.64 11.36 -9.98
C LEU A 215 -2.60 9.82 -10.04
N GLY A 216 -3.42 9.13 -9.24
CA GLY A 216 -3.40 7.70 -9.03
C GLY A 216 -2.83 7.32 -7.66
N HIS A 217 -2.62 6.03 -7.41
CA HIS A 217 -1.99 5.54 -6.19
C HIS A 217 -0.48 5.79 -6.23
N PRO A 218 0.11 6.40 -5.19
CA PRO A 218 1.56 6.58 -5.11
C PRO A 218 2.28 5.23 -5.02
N VAL A 219 3.46 5.15 -5.61
CA VAL A 219 4.23 3.93 -5.76
C VAL A 219 5.39 3.89 -4.77
N PHE A 220 5.67 2.73 -4.20
CA PHE A 220 6.90 2.47 -3.44
C PHE A 220 8.08 2.32 -4.40
N GLY A 221 8.85 3.40 -4.56
CA GLY A 221 9.94 3.49 -5.52
C GLY A 221 11.23 2.85 -5.00
N GLN A 222 11.50 1.60 -5.35
CA GLN A 222 12.73 0.91 -4.96
C GLN A 222 13.87 1.15 -5.96
N ASP A 223 13.58 1.59 -7.18
CA ASP A 223 14.59 1.94 -8.17
C ASP A 223 15.30 3.25 -7.80
N ASP A 224 16.57 3.40 -8.21
CA ASP A 224 17.37 4.61 -7.99
C ASP A 224 16.94 5.74 -8.94
N THR A 225 15.75 6.29 -8.67
CA THR A 225 15.18 7.41 -9.44
C THR A 225 14.60 8.49 -8.52
N GLU A 226 14.81 9.75 -8.89
CA GLU A 226 14.16 10.87 -8.21
C GLU A 226 12.66 10.98 -8.57
N ALA A 227 12.26 10.46 -9.73
CA ALA A 227 10.88 10.53 -10.19
C ALA A 227 9.95 9.72 -9.28
N LEU A 228 8.92 10.36 -8.74
CA LEU A 228 7.85 9.67 -8.01
C LEU A 228 6.79 9.21 -9.01
N TYR A 229 6.48 7.94 -8.96
CA TYR A 229 5.46 7.35 -9.82
C TYR A 229 4.10 7.32 -9.13
N PHE A 230 3.07 7.46 -9.95
CA PHE A 230 1.67 7.23 -9.60
C PHE A 230 1.05 6.27 -10.60
N PHE A 231 0.22 5.38 -10.13
CA PHE A 231 -0.43 4.38 -10.97
C PHE A 231 -1.93 4.32 -10.71
N GLU A 232 -2.70 4.26 -11.79
CA GLU A 232 -4.15 4.15 -11.73
C GLU A 232 -4.61 2.98 -12.58
N ILE A 233 -5.44 2.13 -11.99
CA ILE A 233 -6.19 1.09 -12.71
C ILE A 233 -7.59 1.64 -13.00
N ALA A 234 -7.76 2.28 -14.15
CA ALA A 234 -9.07 2.56 -14.66
C ALA A 234 -9.73 1.27 -15.18
N ARG A 235 -11.03 1.31 -15.45
CA ARG A 235 -11.77 0.09 -15.82
C ARG A 235 -11.20 -0.64 -17.05
N LYS A 236 -10.60 0.11 -17.99
CA LYS A 236 -10.10 -0.42 -19.28
C LYS A 236 -8.67 -0.01 -19.59
N GLU A 237 -8.03 0.74 -18.71
CA GLU A 237 -6.73 1.34 -18.97
C GLU A 237 -5.85 1.33 -17.73
N PHE A 238 -4.56 1.17 -17.95
CA PHE A 238 -3.52 1.52 -16.98
C PHE A 238 -3.01 2.92 -17.29
N ILE A 239 -2.94 3.76 -16.28
CA ILE A 239 -2.41 5.12 -16.40
C ILE A 239 -1.22 5.25 -15.47
N ILE A 240 -0.05 5.54 -16.03
CA ILE A 240 1.20 5.76 -15.30
C ILE A 240 1.55 7.24 -15.41
N ARG A 241 1.78 7.86 -14.25
CA ARG A 241 2.24 9.25 -14.15
C ARG A 241 3.55 9.31 -13.38
N LYS A 242 4.35 10.35 -13.68
CA LYS A 242 5.59 10.65 -12.96
C LYS A 242 5.56 12.10 -12.50
N ILE A 243 6.12 12.35 -11.32
CA ILE A 243 6.55 13.69 -10.94
C ILE A 243 7.98 13.89 -11.42
N LEU A 244 8.17 14.95 -12.17
CA LEU A 244 9.47 15.45 -12.63
C LEU A 244 9.62 16.90 -12.17
N GLU A 245 10.79 17.49 -12.31
CA GLU A 245 11.03 18.92 -12.06
C GLU A 245 11.37 19.64 -13.37
N ASP A 246 10.96 20.89 -13.46
CA ASP A 246 11.38 21.77 -14.55
C ASP A 246 12.77 22.40 -14.23
N GLU A 247 13.24 23.26 -15.13
CA GLU A 247 14.54 23.94 -15.01
C GLU A 247 14.65 24.85 -13.77
N LYS A 248 13.51 25.21 -13.17
CA LYS A 248 13.43 26.02 -11.94
C LYS A 248 13.28 25.17 -10.69
N GLY A 249 13.26 23.83 -10.82
CA GLY A 249 13.04 22.90 -9.72
C GLY A 249 11.58 22.86 -9.25
N ILE A 250 10.62 23.29 -10.08
CA ILE A 250 9.19 23.20 -9.77
C ILE A 250 8.69 21.83 -10.22
N PRO A 251 8.08 21.03 -9.32
CA PRO A 251 7.58 19.71 -9.69
C PRO A 251 6.36 19.83 -10.60
N TYR A 252 6.25 18.90 -11.55
CA TYR A 252 5.07 18.74 -12.39
C TYR A 252 4.78 17.25 -12.62
N ALA A 253 3.52 16.91 -12.75
CA ALA A 253 3.09 15.58 -13.15
C ALA A 253 2.99 15.47 -14.66
N VAL A 254 3.35 14.33 -15.21
CA VAL A 254 3.22 13.99 -16.62
C VAL A 254 2.70 12.57 -16.78
N VAL A 255 1.78 12.35 -17.72
CA VAL A 255 1.37 11.01 -18.14
C VAL A 255 2.49 10.37 -18.95
N VAL A 256 3.04 9.28 -18.45
CA VAL A 256 4.08 8.50 -19.13
C VAL A 256 3.46 7.49 -20.07
N SER A 257 2.40 6.84 -19.59
CA SER A 257 1.67 5.82 -20.34
C SER A 257 0.19 5.85 -19.97
N GLN A 258 -0.64 5.67 -20.99
CA GLN A 258 -2.07 5.39 -20.86
C GLN A 258 -2.39 4.29 -21.86
N GLN A 259 -2.50 3.06 -21.37
CA GLN A 259 -2.63 1.88 -22.21
C GLN A 259 -3.89 1.10 -21.89
N PRO A 260 -4.66 0.69 -22.90
CA PRO A 260 -5.72 -0.26 -22.70
C PRO A 260 -5.20 -1.57 -22.09
N HIS A 261 -5.96 -2.17 -21.19
CA HIS A 261 -5.68 -3.49 -20.69
C HIS A 261 -6.84 -4.44 -21.01
N ASN A 262 -6.52 -5.73 -21.14
CA ASN A 262 -7.45 -6.81 -21.40
C ASN A 262 -7.52 -7.79 -20.23
N LEU A 263 -7.44 -7.29 -19.00
CA LEU A 263 -7.54 -8.11 -17.79
C LEU A 263 -8.87 -8.87 -17.79
N GLN A 264 -8.80 -10.19 -17.56
CA GLN A 264 -9.97 -11.05 -17.56
C GLN A 264 -10.88 -10.76 -16.35
N TYR A 265 -10.29 -10.51 -15.18
CA TYR A 265 -11.02 -10.27 -13.94
C TYR A 265 -10.85 -8.81 -13.53
N ILE A 266 -11.92 -8.04 -13.62
CA ILE A 266 -11.96 -6.59 -13.35
C ILE A 266 -13.11 -6.19 -12.42
N ASP A 267 -13.97 -7.15 -12.04
CA ASP A 267 -15.09 -6.87 -11.16
C ASP A 267 -14.67 -6.94 -9.69
N TYR A 268 -15.39 -6.18 -8.87
CA TYR A 268 -15.17 -6.18 -7.42
C TYR A 268 -15.37 -7.56 -6.83
N PRO A 269 -14.53 -7.97 -5.85
CA PRO A 269 -14.68 -9.24 -5.18
C PRO A 269 -16.03 -9.29 -4.44
N PRO A 270 -16.71 -10.44 -4.42
CA PRO A 270 -17.94 -10.59 -3.66
C PRO A 270 -17.64 -10.57 -2.15
N GLN A 271 -18.64 -10.24 -1.34
CA GLN A 271 -18.54 -10.46 0.10
C GLN A 271 -18.37 -11.96 0.41
N SER A 272 -17.43 -12.28 1.29
CA SER A 272 -17.02 -13.65 1.60
C SER A 272 -17.83 -14.24 2.76
N PRO A 273 -18.37 -15.46 2.63
CA PRO A 273 -18.93 -16.19 3.76
C PRO A 273 -17.83 -16.55 4.75
N GLN A 274 -18.19 -16.69 6.02
CA GLN A 274 -17.30 -17.15 7.08
C GLN A 274 -17.97 -18.25 7.91
N LYS A 275 -17.16 -19.08 8.57
CA LYS A 275 -17.64 -20.15 9.44
C LYS A 275 -18.41 -19.61 10.65
N GLY A 276 -19.48 -20.29 11.03
CA GLY A 276 -20.17 -20.09 12.31
C GLY A 276 -21.16 -18.92 12.35
N THR A 277 -21.37 -18.19 11.24
CA THR A 277 -22.36 -17.11 11.16
C THR A 277 -22.85 -16.91 9.72
N PRO A 278 -24.11 -16.48 9.51
CA PRO A 278 -24.59 -16.11 8.18
C PRO A 278 -24.03 -14.77 7.69
N GLN A 279 -23.40 -13.99 8.58
CA GLN A 279 -22.83 -12.69 8.23
C GLN A 279 -21.58 -12.84 7.38
N LYS A 280 -21.57 -12.18 6.23
CA LYS A 280 -20.42 -12.15 5.32
C LYS A 280 -19.48 -11.00 5.69
N VAL A 281 -18.21 -11.15 5.32
CA VAL A 281 -17.18 -10.13 5.50
C VAL A 281 -16.81 -9.46 4.18
N SER A 282 -16.39 -8.20 4.24
CA SER A 282 -15.84 -7.49 3.10
C SER A 282 -14.57 -8.17 2.60
N SER A 283 -14.49 -8.41 1.31
CA SER A 283 -13.31 -8.99 0.67
C SER A 283 -12.28 -7.94 0.25
N GLY A 284 -12.51 -6.68 0.61
CA GLY A 284 -11.73 -5.55 0.12
C GLY A 284 -12.22 -5.06 -1.24
N ASP A 285 -11.39 -4.32 -1.93
CA ASP A 285 -11.68 -3.80 -3.24
C ASP A 285 -10.61 -4.19 -4.28
N ARG A 286 -10.87 -3.87 -5.53
CA ARG A 286 -9.95 -4.16 -6.64
C ARG A 286 -8.78 -3.17 -6.77
N ASN A 287 -8.77 -2.09 -5.96
CA ASN A 287 -7.69 -1.13 -6.01
C ASN A 287 -6.48 -1.69 -5.26
N PRO A 288 -5.27 -1.67 -5.84
CA PRO A 288 -4.08 -2.11 -5.14
C PRO A 288 -3.88 -1.30 -3.86
N LYS A 289 -3.50 -1.96 -2.78
CA LYS A 289 -3.20 -1.30 -1.50
C LYS A 289 -1.76 -0.86 -1.40
N ASN A 290 -0.87 -1.49 -2.17
CA ASN A 290 0.49 -1.03 -2.41
C ASN A 290 0.91 -1.39 -3.84
N ILE A 291 1.81 -0.59 -4.39
CA ILE A 291 2.38 -0.77 -5.71
C ILE A 291 3.88 -0.56 -5.59
N VAL A 292 4.67 -1.47 -6.14
CA VAL A 292 6.12 -1.43 -6.03
C VAL A 292 6.74 -1.17 -7.39
N LEU A 293 7.63 -0.19 -7.49
CA LEU A 293 8.52 -0.01 -8.64
C LEU A 293 9.84 -0.70 -8.34
N GLN A 294 10.13 -1.78 -9.07
CA GLN A 294 11.37 -2.54 -8.96
C GLN A 294 11.85 -2.97 -10.35
N SER A 295 13.11 -2.70 -10.66
CA SER A 295 13.75 -3.04 -11.93
C SER A 295 12.99 -2.54 -13.16
N GLY A 296 12.47 -1.30 -13.12
CA GLY A 296 11.72 -0.69 -14.21
C GLY A 296 10.29 -1.25 -14.41
N HIS A 297 9.79 -2.04 -13.47
CA HIS A 297 8.45 -2.62 -13.51
C HIS A 297 7.61 -2.19 -12.32
N LEU A 298 6.30 -2.00 -12.55
CA LEU A 298 5.32 -1.84 -11.50
C LEU A 298 4.71 -3.20 -11.17
N TRP A 299 4.73 -3.53 -9.88
CA TRP A 299 4.19 -4.76 -9.33
C TRP A 299 3.05 -4.42 -8.37
N PHE A 300 1.93 -5.11 -8.53
CA PHE A 300 0.77 -4.91 -7.65
C PHE A 300 -0.11 -6.15 -7.60
N SER A 301 -0.92 -6.24 -6.55
CA SER A 301 -1.98 -7.24 -6.41
C SER A 301 -3.30 -6.58 -6.10
N GLN A 302 -4.38 -7.24 -6.48
CA GLN A 302 -5.76 -6.77 -6.27
C GLN A 302 -6.69 -7.95 -5.98
N ALA A 303 -7.73 -7.70 -5.18
CA ALA A 303 -8.80 -8.68 -5.01
C ALA A 303 -9.82 -8.52 -6.14
N VAL A 304 -10.20 -9.64 -6.76
CA VAL A 304 -11.11 -9.66 -7.91
C VAL A 304 -12.19 -10.72 -7.74
N ASN A 305 -13.28 -10.59 -8.52
CA ASN A 305 -14.29 -11.62 -8.61
C ASN A 305 -13.87 -12.68 -9.63
N LYS A 306 -13.66 -13.91 -9.17
CA LYS A 306 -13.45 -15.08 -10.01
C LYS A 306 -14.61 -16.05 -9.81
N ASP A 307 -15.57 -16.02 -10.73
CA ASP A 307 -16.73 -16.94 -10.76
C ASP A 307 -17.51 -16.98 -9.41
N GLY A 308 -17.71 -15.81 -8.79
CA GLY A 308 -18.43 -15.68 -7.53
C GLY A 308 -17.59 -15.87 -6.27
N HIS A 309 -16.28 -16.04 -6.38
CA HIS A 309 -15.31 -16.09 -5.28
C HIS A 309 -14.36 -14.90 -5.33
N ALA A 310 -13.94 -14.42 -4.16
CA ALA A 310 -12.86 -13.48 -4.09
C ALA A 310 -11.52 -14.20 -4.34
N ALA A 311 -10.75 -13.68 -5.28
CA ALA A 311 -9.46 -14.22 -5.71
C ALA A 311 -8.41 -13.12 -5.74
N VAL A 312 -7.13 -13.49 -5.64
CA VAL A 312 -6.00 -12.57 -5.78
C VAL A 312 -5.47 -12.62 -7.20
N GLN A 313 -5.49 -11.47 -7.87
CA GLN A 313 -4.82 -11.28 -9.15
C GLN A 313 -3.60 -10.38 -8.94
N TRP A 314 -2.45 -10.76 -9.48
CA TRP A 314 -1.23 -9.97 -9.37
C TRP A 314 -0.60 -9.73 -10.74
N HIS A 315 0.17 -8.66 -10.86
CA HIS A 315 0.69 -8.18 -12.13
C HIS A 315 2.12 -7.67 -12.01
N GLN A 316 2.85 -7.84 -13.12
CA GLN A 316 4.07 -7.10 -13.43
C GLN A 316 3.84 -6.37 -14.74
N ILE A 317 4.00 -5.06 -14.75
CA ILE A 317 3.87 -4.23 -15.95
C ILE A 317 5.12 -3.37 -16.14
N ASN A 318 5.43 -3.03 -17.37
CA ASN A 318 6.53 -2.11 -17.68
C ASN A 318 6.17 -0.69 -17.24
N ALA A 319 7.00 -0.07 -16.43
CA ALA A 319 6.75 1.27 -15.88
C ALA A 319 6.87 2.41 -16.92
N ASN A 320 7.42 2.14 -18.12
CA ASN A 320 7.61 3.15 -19.16
C ASN A 320 6.45 3.19 -20.18
N ASP A 321 5.86 2.04 -20.48
CA ASP A 321 4.84 1.94 -21.52
C ASP A 321 3.53 1.29 -21.06
N GLY A 322 3.46 0.76 -19.82
CA GLY A 322 2.28 0.13 -19.25
C GLY A 322 1.97 -1.25 -19.81
N SER A 323 2.85 -1.85 -20.63
CA SER A 323 2.66 -3.19 -21.16
C SER A 323 2.71 -4.25 -20.06
N ILE A 324 1.81 -5.22 -20.13
CA ILE A 324 1.75 -6.35 -19.18
C ILE A 324 2.89 -7.32 -19.51
N ILE A 325 3.79 -7.53 -18.55
CA ILE A 325 4.85 -8.54 -18.64
C ILE A 325 4.30 -9.90 -18.23
N GLN A 326 3.60 -9.95 -17.12
CA GLN A 326 2.91 -11.15 -16.65
C GLN A 326 1.75 -10.80 -15.71
N THR A 327 0.81 -11.74 -15.66
CA THR A 327 -0.33 -11.73 -14.75
C THR A 327 -0.48 -13.12 -14.16
N GLY A 328 -0.72 -13.20 -12.85
CA GLY A 328 -1.05 -14.45 -12.17
C GLY A 328 -2.36 -14.36 -11.41
N LEU A 329 -2.97 -15.51 -11.18
CA LEU A 329 -4.21 -15.64 -10.41
C LEU A 329 -4.05 -16.69 -9.32
N ILE A 330 -4.38 -16.32 -8.09
CA ILE A 330 -4.46 -17.22 -6.95
C ILE A 330 -5.93 -17.31 -6.56
N ASN A 331 -6.52 -18.49 -6.73
CA ASN A 331 -7.94 -18.72 -6.47
C ASN A 331 -8.20 -20.12 -5.91
N ASN A 332 -9.34 -20.26 -5.25
CA ASN A 332 -9.85 -21.54 -4.77
C ASN A 332 -11.37 -21.52 -4.87
N GLU A 333 -11.96 -22.59 -5.40
CA GLU A 333 -13.41 -22.72 -5.57
C GLU A 333 -14.17 -22.95 -4.23
N LYS A 334 -13.44 -23.27 -3.15
CA LYS A 334 -14.01 -23.56 -1.83
C LYS A 334 -13.74 -22.45 -0.81
N SER A 335 -12.87 -21.49 -1.16
CA SER A 335 -12.45 -20.43 -0.27
C SER A 335 -12.39 -19.09 -1.01
N ASN A 336 -12.38 -18.01 -0.25
CA ASN A 336 -12.18 -16.65 -0.75
C ASN A 336 -10.84 -16.14 -0.25
N TYR A 337 -10.11 -15.43 -1.08
CA TYR A 337 -8.84 -14.78 -0.78
C TYR A 337 -9.03 -13.27 -0.79
N ILE A 338 -8.81 -12.64 0.36
CA ILE A 338 -9.18 -11.25 0.62
C ILE A 338 -7.97 -10.43 1.11
N GLN A 339 -8.07 -9.10 1.07
CA GLN A 339 -7.09 -8.14 1.64
C GLN A 339 -5.66 -8.37 1.17
N THR A 340 -5.46 -8.53 -0.15
CA THR A 340 -4.16 -8.85 -0.73
C THR A 340 -3.18 -7.68 -0.72
N THR A 341 -1.90 -8.00 -0.58
CA THR A 341 -0.77 -7.08 -0.65
C THR A 341 0.46 -7.77 -1.26
N ILE A 342 1.43 -7.01 -1.77
CA ILE A 342 2.58 -7.54 -2.50
C ILE A 342 3.88 -6.87 -2.07
N ALA A 343 4.96 -7.63 -1.98
CA ALA A 343 6.32 -7.13 -1.87
C ALA A 343 7.22 -7.78 -2.91
N VAL A 344 8.22 -7.04 -3.36
CA VAL A 344 9.19 -7.49 -4.37
C VAL A 344 10.58 -7.12 -3.89
N ASN A 345 11.53 -8.05 -3.99
CA ASN A 345 12.91 -7.83 -3.58
C ASN A 345 13.80 -7.39 -4.77
N LYS A 346 15.07 -7.12 -4.51
CA LYS A 346 16.04 -6.70 -5.55
C LYS A 346 16.35 -7.77 -6.60
N LYS A 347 15.96 -9.02 -6.35
CA LYS A 347 16.07 -10.13 -7.31
C LYS A 347 14.79 -10.33 -8.13
N ASN A 348 13.76 -9.50 -7.92
CA ASN A 348 12.40 -9.66 -8.45
C ASN A 348 11.67 -10.92 -7.94
N ASP A 349 12.12 -11.49 -6.79
CA ASP A 349 11.30 -12.47 -6.08
C ASP A 349 10.12 -11.74 -5.42
N VAL A 350 8.98 -12.40 -5.37
CA VAL A 350 7.71 -11.80 -4.97
C VAL A 350 7.11 -12.56 -3.79
N LEU A 351 6.62 -11.82 -2.81
CA LEU A 351 5.76 -12.28 -1.73
C LEU A 351 4.39 -11.63 -1.85
N ILE A 352 3.33 -12.43 -1.81
CA ILE A 352 1.94 -11.96 -1.83
C ILE A 352 1.29 -12.41 -0.54
N GLY A 353 0.91 -11.45 0.31
CA GLY A 353 0.15 -11.69 1.52
C GLY A 353 -1.35 -11.55 1.26
N PHE A 354 -2.17 -12.36 1.90
CA PHE A 354 -3.64 -12.30 1.84
C PHE A 354 -4.25 -13.10 2.97
N GLN A 355 -5.57 -13.05 3.09
CA GLN A 355 -6.30 -13.85 4.06
C GLN A 355 -7.24 -14.81 3.34
N GLU A 356 -7.37 -16.01 3.88
CA GLU A 356 -8.33 -17.01 3.43
C GLU A 356 -9.54 -17.04 4.35
N VAL A 357 -10.74 -17.13 3.78
CA VAL A 357 -11.99 -17.28 4.52
C VAL A 357 -13.00 -18.07 3.71
N SER A 358 -13.82 -18.89 4.38
CA SER A 358 -14.90 -19.65 3.72
C SER A 358 -16.02 -19.96 4.72
N ALA A 359 -17.13 -20.52 4.24
CA ALA A 359 -18.18 -21.05 5.09
C ALA A 359 -17.68 -22.10 6.11
N ASN A 360 -16.52 -22.72 5.87
CA ASN A 360 -15.93 -23.75 6.70
C ASN A 360 -14.67 -23.30 7.48
N SER A 361 -14.19 -22.07 7.23
CA SER A 361 -12.99 -21.51 7.87
C SER A 361 -13.25 -20.10 8.38
N PHE A 362 -12.55 -19.75 9.46
CA PHE A 362 -12.44 -18.37 9.93
C PHE A 362 -11.36 -17.63 9.10
N ILE A 363 -11.28 -16.32 9.27
CA ILE A 363 -10.29 -15.49 8.56
C ILE A 363 -8.88 -15.84 9.03
N SER A 364 -8.08 -16.36 8.12
CA SER A 364 -6.79 -16.99 8.35
C SER A 364 -5.73 -16.41 7.41
N PRO A 365 -4.57 -15.96 7.91
CA PRO A 365 -3.52 -15.37 7.11
C PRO A 365 -2.78 -16.42 6.25
N ARG A 366 -2.47 -16.02 5.02
CA ARG A 366 -1.75 -16.81 4.02
C ARG A 366 -0.70 -15.96 3.33
N VAL A 367 0.33 -16.63 2.85
CA VAL A 367 1.30 -16.04 1.91
C VAL A 367 1.49 -16.96 0.73
N ALA A 368 1.71 -16.36 -0.42
CA ALA A 368 2.19 -17.06 -1.61
C ALA A 368 3.47 -16.38 -2.09
N TYR A 369 4.34 -17.14 -2.75
CA TYR A 369 5.58 -16.57 -3.26
C TYR A 369 5.96 -17.15 -4.62
N ARG A 370 6.79 -16.41 -5.32
CA ARG A 370 7.49 -16.85 -6.54
C ARG A 370 8.90 -16.29 -6.56
N MET A 371 9.78 -17.02 -7.26
CA MET A 371 11.13 -16.53 -7.55
C MET A 371 11.17 -15.96 -8.98
N GLU A 372 12.13 -15.10 -9.27
CA GLU A 372 12.30 -14.46 -10.58
C GLU A 372 12.26 -15.46 -11.74
N ASN A 373 12.98 -16.60 -11.59
CA ASN A 373 13.12 -17.60 -12.63
C ASN A 373 11.94 -18.60 -12.75
N ASP A 374 10.88 -18.40 -11.99
CA ASP A 374 9.69 -19.25 -12.12
C ASP A 374 8.92 -18.92 -13.41
N LYS A 375 8.15 -19.89 -13.88
CA LYS A 375 7.31 -19.70 -15.08
C LYS A 375 6.43 -18.45 -14.88
N PRO A 376 6.37 -17.54 -15.87
CA PRO A 376 5.55 -16.35 -15.78
C PRO A 376 4.10 -16.65 -15.42
N GLY A 377 3.51 -15.81 -14.57
CA GLY A 377 2.12 -15.91 -14.11
C GLY A 377 1.87 -17.00 -13.06
N THR A 378 2.91 -17.69 -12.56
CA THR A 378 2.75 -18.75 -11.55
C THR A 378 3.27 -18.32 -10.17
N ILE A 379 2.76 -19.00 -9.14
CA ILE A 379 3.31 -19.02 -7.78
C ILE A 379 3.77 -20.44 -7.44
N ARG A 380 4.64 -20.59 -6.45
CA ARG A 380 5.14 -21.89 -6.01
C ARG A 380 4.16 -22.60 -5.09
N GLU A 381 3.79 -21.95 -4.00
CA GLU A 381 2.90 -22.51 -2.99
C GLU A 381 2.18 -21.42 -2.20
N ILE A 382 1.14 -21.85 -1.46
CA ILE A 382 0.46 -21.04 -0.46
C ILE A 382 0.79 -21.61 0.91
N ILE A 383 1.35 -20.77 1.80
CA ILE A 383 1.76 -21.13 3.14
C ILE A 383 0.78 -20.53 4.14
N SER A 384 0.28 -21.35 5.08
CA SER A 384 -0.50 -20.86 6.22
C SER A 384 0.41 -20.21 7.25
N LEU A 385 0.07 -19.02 7.72
CA LEU A 385 0.73 -18.36 8.84
C LEU A 385 -0.01 -18.62 10.17
N GLY A 386 -1.24 -19.12 10.11
CA GLY A 386 -2.06 -19.43 11.27
C GLY A 386 -3.51 -19.68 10.87
N GLU A 387 -4.29 -20.18 11.82
CA GLU A 387 -5.72 -20.43 11.61
C GLU A 387 -6.56 -19.53 12.52
N GLY A 388 -7.52 -18.82 11.94
CA GLY A 388 -8.49 -18.01 12.66
C GLY A 388 -9.33 -18.88 13.60
N LYS A 389 -9.80 -18.29 14.70
CA LYS A 389 -10.46 -19.05 15.79
C LYS A 389 -11.91 -18.65 15.99
N GLY A 390 -12.39 -17.52 15.48
CA GLY A 390 -13.73 -17.03 15.69
C GLY A 390 -14.30 -16.28 14.49
N ALA A 391 -15.62 -16.22 14.38
CA ALA A 391 -16.31 -15.41 13.38
C ALA A 391 -16.33 -13.95 13.80
N THR A 392 -16.00 -13.04 12.88
CA THR A 392 -16.18 -11.60 13.13
C THR A 392 -17.66 -11.21 13.02
N ASP A 393 -18.10 -10.28 13.85
CA ASP A 393 -19.43 -9.69 13.80
C ASP A 393 -19.50 -8.48 12.85
N GLY A 394 -18.36 -8.09 12.27
CA GLY A 394 -18.22 -6.92 11.41
C GLY A 394 -18.34 -7.24 9.93
N VAL A 395 -19.15 -6.47 9.20
CA VAL A 395 -19.15 -6.49 7.73
C VAL A 395 -17.80 -5.96 7.22
N SER A 396 -17.27 -4.93 7.87
CA SER A 396 -15.96 -4.37 7.61
C SER A 396 -14.93 -5.09 8.49
N TRP A 397 -14.18 -5.99 7.90
CA TRP A 397 -13.08 -6.69 8.56
C TRP A 397 -11.81 -5.86 8.63
N GLY A 398 -11.66 -4.91 7.73
CA GLY A 398 -10.52 -4.06 7.47
C GLY A 398 -10.40 -3.81 5.98
N ASP A 399 -9.54 -2.86 5.60
CA ASP A 399 -9.42 -2.40 4.23
C ASP A 399 -8.12 -2.87 3.56
N TYR A 400 -7.10 -3.25 4.35
CA TYR A 400 -5.79 -3.62 3.81
C TYR A 400 -4.94 -4.44 4.79
N SER A 401 -3.85 -4.97 4.24
CA SER A 401 -2.71 -5.56 4.92
C SER A 401 -1.42 -4.93 4.38
N GLY A 402 -0.26 -5.26 4.93
CA GLY A 402 1.02 -4.70 4.52
C GLY A 402 1.99 -5.78 4.03
N SER A 403 2.73 -5.48 2.97
CA SER A 403 3.92 -6.25 2.56
C SER A 403 4.98 -5.29 2.05
N ILE A 404 6.24 -5.53 2.41
CA ILE A 404 7.34 -4.63 2.08
C ILE A 404 8.68 -5.38 1.98
N ILE A 405 9.62 -4.76 1.30
CA ILE A 405 11.02 -5.18 1.29
C ILE A 405 11.69 -4.77 2.61
N ASP A 406 12.66 -5.56 3.07
CA ASP A 406 13.58 -5.14 4.13
C ASP A 406 14.52 -4.05 3.61
N GLY A 407 14.52 -2.89 4.26
CA GLY A 407 15.31 -1.74 3.82
C GLY A 407 16.82 -1.88 4.01
N GLU A 408 17.30 -2.89 4.72
CA GLU A 408 18.73 -3.19 4.89
C GLU A 408 19.16 -4.42 4.12
N ASN A 409 18.41 -5.52 4.23
CA ASN A 409 18.61 -6.70 3.41
C ASN A 409 17.59 -6.73 2.27
N LEU A 410 17.91 -6.07 1.18
CA LEU A 410 17.03 -5.90 0.02
C LEU A 410 16.66 -7.22 -0.69
N ASN A 411 17.03 -8.38 -0.14
CA ASN A 411 16.59 -9.70 -0.58
C ASN A 411 15.47 -10.27 0.29
N ASP A 412 15.26 -9.73 1.48
CA ASP A 412 14.24 -10.22 2.41
C ASP A 412 12.92 -9.48 2.20
N LEU A 413 11.82 -10.23 2.33
CA LEU A 413 10.47 -9.74 2.17
C LEU A 413 9.67 -9.99 3.45
N TRP A 414 8.88 -9.01 3.85
CA TRP A 414 8.06 -9.04 5.04
C TRP A 414 6.59 -8.82 4.70
N THR A 415 5.71 -9.45 5.45
CA THR A 415 4.27 -9.21 5.37
C THR A 415 3.65 -9.19 6.75
N ILE A 416 2.57 -8.45 6.88
CA ILE A 416 1.69 -8.46 8.05
C ILE A 416 0.26 -8.72 7.60
N GLN A 417 -0.40 -9.66 8.27
CA GLN A 417 -1.74 -10.08 7.93
C GLN A 417 -2.63 -10.11 9.17
N SER A 418 -3.93 -9.92 8.98
CA SER A 418 -4.89 -10.03 10.06
C SER A 418 -5.39 -11.46 10.24
N ILE A 419 -5.70 -11.81 11.48
CA ILE A 419 -6.23 -13.11 11.91
C ILE A 419 -7.35 -12.89 12.94
N THR A 420 -8.39 -13.72 12.92
CA THR A 420 -9.43 -13.67 13.98
C THR A 420 -9.03 -14.49 15.19
N ASN A 421 -9.18 -13.90 16.39
CA ASN A 421 -9.05 -14.62 17.65
C ASN A 421 -10.33 -15.38 18.01
N ASP A 422 -10.36 -16.06 19.17
CA ASP A 422 -11.50 -16.84 19.68
C ASP A 422 -12.78 -16.02 19.92
N LYS A 423 -12.66 -14.69 20.08
CA LYS A 423 -13.76 -13.75 20.21
C LYS A 423 -14.18 -13.10 18.88
N GLY A 424 -13.62 -13.55 17.76
CA GLY A 424 -13.88 -12.96 16.43
C GLY A 424 -13.32 -11.55 16.25
N LYS A 425 -12.35 -11.16 17.09
CA LYS A 425 -11.65 -9.87 16.97
C LYS A 425 -10.37 -10.05 16.18
N GLY A 426 -9.94 -8.99 15.52
CA GLY A 426 -8.73 -8.98 14.71
C GLY A 426 -7.47 -8.84 15.56
N GLU A 427 -6.51 -9.69 15.27
CA GLU A 427 -5.12 -9.63 15.71
C GLU A 427 -4.24 -9.66 14.45
N THR A 428 -2.92 -9.56 14.61
CA THR A 428 -1.99 -9.55 13.47
C THR A 428 -0.86 -10.57 13.66
N ILE A 429 -0.36 -11.07 12.55
CA ILE A 429 0.78 -11.97 12.47
C ILE A 429 1.67 -11.58 11.28
#